data_d25a037dce1df5a4dd9feb49855d5da0
#
_entry.id   d25a037dce1df5a4dd9feb49855d5da0
#
_cell.length_a   1.000
_cell.length_b   1.000
_cell.length_c   1.000
_cell.angle_alpha   90.00
_cell.angle_beta   90.00
_cell.angle_gamma   90.00
#
_symmetry.space_group_name_H-M   'P 1'
#
loop_
_entity.id
_entity.type
_entity.pdbx_description
1 polymer ?
#
loop_
_entity_poly.entity_id
_entity_poly.type
_entity_poly.pdbx_seq_one_letter_code
_entity_poly.pdbx_strand_id
1 'polypeptide(L)'
;NVLRKNKQFKVTFDSNISQINRSYGNSFDLKYKIKKTNKIKIVSSKKVFIGSGGQAINMLQNIGINEIKGYAGFPLSGEWLVCDKQEIIKQHQAKVYSLPLPGAPAMSIPHLDLRILGEKKILLFGPFASITTKFLKFGSIWDFFKSIKLNNIYSLLVIFYNNLPLLKYLIYQSLLTHNKKMEQLKKFYPSANPNDWEKKQAGQRVQIIKKTNNSINLEFGTEIIYSSQKNLIGLIGASPGASTSSYLMFEIALNIYDECKGFVF
;
A
#
# COMPACT_ATOMS: atom_id res chain seq x y z
N ASN A 1 -16.05 -17.42 1.57
CA ASN A 1 -16.43 -18.84 1.49
C ASN A 1 -17.24 -19.23 0.24
N VAL A 2 -17.98 -18.31 -0.39
CA VAL A 2 -18.77 -18.59 -1.62
C VAL A 2 -17.87 -18.99 -2.78
N LEU A 3 -16.81 -18.22 -3.06
CA LEU A 3 -15.88 -18.50 -4.15
C LEU A 3 -15.17 -19.86 -4.00
N ARG A 4 -14.86 -20.28 -2.78
CA ARG A 4 -14.21 -21.58 -2.53
C ARG A 4 -15.07 -22.79 -2.91
N LYS A 5 -16.40 -22.60 -3.01
CA LYS A 5 -17.33 -23.65 -3.47
C LYS A 5 -17.31 -23.81 -5.00
N ASN A 6 -16.80 -22.83 -5.72
CA ASN A 6 -16.67 -22.90 -7.18
C ASN A 6 -15.45 -23.73 -7.56
N LYS A 7 -15.63 -24.82 -8.30
CA LYS A 7 -14.55 -25.72 -8.74
C LYS A 7 -13.53 -25.03 -9.66
N GLN A 8 -13.93 -23.96 -10.33
CA GLN A 8 -13.04 -23.18 -11.22
C GLN A 8 -12.18 -22.19 -10.42
N PHE A 9 -12.51 -21.91 -9.15
CA PHE A 9 -11.77 -20.99 -8.31
C PHE A 9 -10.74 -21.72 -7.47
N LYS A 10 -9.46 -21.37 -7.66
CA LYS A 10 -8.33 -21.96 -6.93
C LYS A 10 -7.55 -20.90 -6.19
N VAL A 11 -7.30 -21.12 -4.91
CA VAL A 11 -6.46 -20.26 -4.06
C VAL A 11 -5.24 -21.02 -3.60
N THR A 12 -4.07 -20.43 -3.74
CA THR A 12 -2.82 -20.98 -3.21
C THR A 12 -2.26 -19.99 -2.19
N PHE A 13 -2.33 -20.34 -0.91
CA PHE A 13 -1.78 -19.57 0.20
C PHE A 13 -0.29 -19.84 0.41
N ASP A 14 0.35 -19.01 1.24
CA ASP A 14 1.76 -19.14 1.63
C ASP A 14 2.69 -19.28 0.41
N SER A 15 2.41 -18.51 -0.62
CA SER A 15 3.13 -18.57 -1.88
C SER A 15 3.69 -17.22 -2.28
N ASN A 16 4.91 -17.22 -2.81
CA ASN A 16 5.57 -16.05 -3.37
C ASN A 16 5.71 -16.18 -4.88
N ILE A 17 5.20 -15.21 -5.62
CA ILE A 17 5.50 -15.09 -7.06
C ILE A 17 6.93 -14.56 -7.17
N SER A 18 7.78 -15.32 -7.84
CA SER A 18 9.19 -14.97 -8.07
C SER A 18 9.41 -14.30 -9.44
N GLN A 19 8.58 -14.63 -10.41
CA GLN A 19 8.74 -14.16 -11.78
C GLN A 19 7.42 -14.20 -12.54
N ILE A 20 7.21 -13.22 -13.42
CA ILE A 20 6.12 -13.19 -14.39
C ILE A 20 6.77 -12.89 -15.75
N ASN A 21 6.67 -13.79 -16.68
CA ASN A 21 7.22 -13.65 -18.03
C ASN A 21 6.10 -13.63 -19.07
N ARG A 22 6.30 -12.91 -20.15
CA ARG A 22 5.45 -13.05 -21.33
C ARG A 22 5.72 -14.41 -21.99
N SER A 23 4.66 -15.07 -22.42
CA SER A 23 4.69 -16.37 -23.08
C SER A 23 3.99 -16.30 -24.45
N TYR A 24 3.95 -17.41 -25.17
CA TYR A 24 3.31 -17.50 -26.49
C TYR A 24 1.82 -17.14 -26.42
N GLY A 25 1.27 -16.60 -27.50
CA GLY A 25 -0.16 -16.33 -27.64
C GLY A 25 -0.69 -15.26 -26.68
N ASN A 26 0.10 -14.22 -26.39
CA ASN A 26 -0.28 -13.13 -25.46
C ASN A 26 -0.60 -13.58 -24.03
N SER A 27 -0.03 -14.70 -23.60
CA SER A 27 -0.17 -15.24 -22.25
C SER A 27 1.03 -14.85 -21.36
N PHE A 28 0.93 -15.21 -20.10
CA PHE A 28 1.98 -15.00 -19.09
C PHE A 28 2.25 -16.30 -18.35
N ASP A 29 3.53 -16.58 -18.09
CA ASP A 29 3.97 -17.66 -17.21
C ASP A 29 4.37 -17.09 -15.87
N LEU A 30 3.64 -17.49 -14.83
CA LEU A 30 3.85 -17.07 -13.46
C LEU A 30 4.57 -18.17 -12.68
N LYS A 31 5.81 -17.89 -12.28
CA LYS A 31 6.60 -18.79 -11.44
C LYS A 31 6.41 -18.40 -9.98
N TYR A 32 5.96 -19.34 -9.16
CA TYR A 32 5.75 -19.11 -7.74
C TYR A 32 6.29 -20.26 -6.89
N LYS A 33 6.71 -19.90 -5.67
CA LYS A 33 7.26 -20.83 -4.68
C LYS A 33 6.30 -20.94 -3.50
N ILE A 34 5.94 -22.17 -3.14
CA ILE A 34 5.12 -22.46 -1.96
C ILE A 34 6.07 -22.52 -0.74
N LYS A 35 5.86 -21.64 0.25
CA LYS A 35 6.78 -21.49 1.39
C LYS A 35 6.93 -22.77 2.21
N LYS A 36 5.82 -23.45 2.51
CA LYS A 36 5.84 -24.67 3.35
C LYS A 36 6.61 -25.83 2.75
N THR A 37 6.57 -25.99 1.44
CA THR A 37 7.16 -27.16 0.74
C THR A 37 8.39 -26.81 -0.07
N ASN A 38 8.75 -25.54 -0.17
CA ASN A 38 9.78 -25.01 -1.07
C ASN A 38 9.59 -25.40 -2.55
N LYS A 39 8.45 -25.99 -2.92
CA LYS A 39 8.17 -26.41 -4.30
C LYS A 39 7.93 -25.16 -5.16
N ILE A 40 8.57 -25.18 -6.31
CA ILE A 40 8.36 -24.18 -7.38
C ILE A 40 7.31 -24.74 -8.34
N LYS A 41 6.36 -23.87 -8.72
CA LYS A 41 5.33 -24.16 -9.72
C LYS A 41 5.27 -23.06 -10.74
N ILE A 42 4.85 -23.41 -11.95
CA ILE A 42 4.58 -22.48 -13.04
C ILE A 42 3.10 -22.64 -13.41
N VAL A 43 2.45 -21.53 -13.64
CA VAL A 43 1.08 -21.48 -14.15
C VAL A 43 1.02 -20.48 -15.30
N SER A 44 0.38 -20.87 -16.40
CA SER A 44 0.16 -19.99 -17.54
C SER A 44 -1.23 -19.38 -17.46
N SER A 45 -1.34 -18.09 -17.81
CA SER A 45 -2.61 -17.37 -17.81
C SER A 45 -2.68 -16.38 -18.97
N LYS A 46 -3.86 -16.26 -19.58
CA LYS A 46 -4.13 -15.26 -20.63
C LYS A 46 -4.26 -13.85 -20.08
N LYS A 47 -4.71 -13.69 -18.83
CA LYS A 47 -4.89 -12.41 -18.17
C LYS A 47 -4.29 -12.48 -16.77
N VAL A 48 -3.61 -11.41 -16.34
CA VAL A 48 -2.98 -11.32 -15.02
C VAL A 48 -3.37 -10.03 -14.37
N PHE A 49 -3.84 -10.11 -13.12
CA PHE A 49 -4.07 -8.97 -12.26
C PHE A 49 -3.05 -8.97 -11.12
N ILE A 50 -2.30 -7.87 -10.98
CA ILE A 50 -1.28 -7.68 -9.94
C ILE A 50 -1.83 -6.76 -8.87
N GLY A 51 -2.28 -7.35 -7.75
CA GLY A 51 -2.77 -6.65 -6.55
C GLY A 51 -1.82 -6.77 -5.37
N SER A 52 -0.50 -6.74 -5.58
CA SER A 52 0.54 -7.01 -4.57
C SER A 52 0.93 -5.79 -3.72
N GLY A 53 0.05 -4.77 -3.64
CA GLY A 53 0.31 -3.54 -2.88
C GLY A 53 1.56 -2.82 -3.40
N GLY A 54 2.42 -2.34 -2.50
CA GLY A 54 3.62 -1.60 -2.90
C GLY A 54 4.56 -2.34 -3.86
N GLN A 55 4.56 -3.68 -3.85
CA GLN A 55 5.40 -4.47 -4.77
C GLN A 55 4.88 -4.53 -6.20
N ALA A 56 3.64 -4.11 -6.44
CA ALA A 56 3.07 -4.14 -7.79
C ALA A 56 3.90 -3.33 -8.80
N ILE A 57 4.44 -2.17 -8.37
CA ILE A 57 5.28 -1.34 -9.24
C ILE A 57 6.55 -2.08 -9.67
N ASN A 58 7.25 -2.74 -8.74
CA ASN A 58 8.46 -3.53 -9.05
C ASN A 58 8.14 -4.69 -10.00
N MET A 59 7.00 -5.37 -9.80
CA MET A 59 6.57 -6.46 -10.65
C MET A 59 6.28 -5.98 -12.07
N LEU A 60 5.54 -4.89 -12.23
CA LEU A 60 5.24 -4.29 -13.54
C LEU A 60 6.51 -3.81 -14.27
N GLN A 61 7.44 -3.19 -13.54
CA GLN A 61 8.73 -2.76 -14.08
C GLN A 61 9.56 -3.97 -14.56
N ASN A 62 9.54 -5.08 -13.82
CA ASN A 62 10.31 -6.27 -14.17
C ASN A 62 9.70 -7.00 -15.37
N ILE A 63 8.37 -6.95 -15.57
CA ILE A 63 7.72 -7.47 -16.79
C ILE A 63 8.04 -6.59 -18.01
N GLY A 64 8.40 -5.32 -17.79
CA GLY A 64 8.87 -4.41 -18.84
C GLY A 64 7.76 -3.85 -19.72
N ILE A 65 6.57 -3.59 -19.15
CA ILE A 65 5.50 -2.92 -19.90
C ILE A 65 5.83 -1.43 -20.11
N ASN A 66 5.42 -0.89 -21.26
CA ASN A 66 5.74 0.51 -21.60
C ASN A 66 5.01 1.51 -20.70
N GLU A 67 3.81 1.16 -20.28
CA GLU A 67 2.88 1.99 -19.53
C GLU A 67 3.38 2.34 -18.12
N ILE A 68 4.38 1.58 -17.59
CA ILE A 68 5.01 1.88 -16.29
C ILE A 68 6.29 2.70 -16.41
N LYS A 69 6.74 3.03 -17.63
CA LYS A 69 7.97 3.79 -17.84
C LYS A 69 7.87 5.19 -17.22
N GLY A 70 8.87 5.58 -16.46
CA GLY A 70 8.91 6.87 -15.76
C GLY A 70 8.17 6.90 -14.43
N TYR A 71 7.41 5.86 -14.10
CA TYR A 71 6.79 5.72 -12.78
C TYR A 71 7.82 5.28 -11.74
N ALA A 72 7.68 5.79 -10.52
CA ALA A 72 8.48 5.37 -9.38
C ALA A 72 7.62 5.27 -8.12
N GLY A 73 8.13 4.54 -7.12
CA GLY A 73 7.48 4.43 -5.81
C GLY A 73 8.08 5.42 -4.82
N PHE A 74 7.22 6.09 -4.04
CA PHE A 74 7.60 6.91 -2.90
C PHE A 74 7.10 6.22 -1.63
N PRO A 75 7.95 5.40 -0.96
CA PRO A 75 7.49 4.57 0.15
C PRO A 75 7.39 5.36 1.45
N LEU A 76 6.26 5.21 2.11
CA LEU A 76 5.95 5.77 3.41
C LEU A 76 5.65 4.65 4.40
N SER A 77 6.04 4.84 5.64
CA SER A 77 5.68 4.01 6.77
C SER A 77 4.90 4.84 7.78
N GLY A 78 4.42 4.20 8.81
CA GLY A 78 3.85 4.85 9.96
C GLY A 78 4.09 4.05 11.23
N GLU A 79 3.96 4.72 12.35
CA GLU A 79 3.94 4.11 13.67
C GLU A 79 2.67 4.47 14.40
N TRP A 80 2.21 3.56 15.24
CA TRP A 80 1.13 3.76 16.18
C TRP A 80 1.66 3.70 17.61
N LEU A 81 1.12 4.52 18.49
CA LEU A 81 1.07 4.21 19.91
C LEU A 81 -0.15 3.31 20.13
N VAL A 82 0.06 2.18 20.77
CA VAL A 82 -0.97 1.14 20.99
C VAL A 82 -1.11 0.89 22.48
N CYS A 83 -2.34 0.88 22.96
CA CYS A 83 -2.70 0.45 24.30
C CYS A 83 -3.72 -0.68 24.22
N ASP A 84 -3.48 -1.76 24.98
CA ASP A 84 -4.38 -2.92 25.09
C ASP A 84 -4.94 -3.11 26.49
N LYS A 85 -4.71 -2.16 27.41
CA LYS A 85 -5.24 -2.17 28.77
C LYS A 85 -6.73 -1.92 28.80
N GLN A 86 -7.49 -2.89 29.29
CA GLN A 86 -8.94 -2.87 29.23
C GLN A 86 -9.58 -1.74 30.06
N GLU A 87 -8.96 -1.33 31.18
CA GLU A 87 -9.40 -0.19 32.02
C GLU A 87 -9.33 1.14 31.24
N ILE A 88 -8.32 1.30 30.39
CA ILE A 88 -8.17 2.49 29.55
C ILE A 88 -9.14 2.44 28.38
N ILE A 89 -9.25 1.29 27.73
CA ILE A 89 -10.13 1.06 26.59
C ILE A 89 -11.59 1.34 26.93
N LYS A 90 -12.02 0.98 28.14
CA LYS A 90 -13.40 1.24 28.61
C LYS A 90 -13.73 2.73 28.69
N GLN A 91 -12.74 3.58 28.92
CA GLN A 91 -12.92 5.02 29.05
C GLN A 91 -13.00 5.74 27.69
N HIS A 92 -12.57 5.09 26.59
CA HIS A 92 -12.53 5.69 25.26
C HIS A 92 -13.18 4.78 24.22
N GLN A 93 -14.38 5.13 23.79
CA GLN A 93 -15.20 4.32 22.85
C GLN A 93 -15.34 4.99 21.46
N ALA A 94 -14.72 6.15 21.29
CA ALA A 94 -14.86 6.96 20.09
C ALA A 94 -13.63 6.90 19.17
N LYS A 95 -13.79 7.45 17.97
CA LYS A 95 -12.70 7.79 17.06
C LYS A 95 -12.62 9.31 16.96
N VAL A 96 -11.50 9.86 17.41
CA VAL A 96 -11.29 11.31 17.51
C VAL A 96 -10.13 11.73 16.63
N TYR A 97 -10.38 12.64 15.69
CA TYR A 97 -9.36 13.23 14.83
C TYR A 97 -8.93 14.62 15.30
N SER A 98 -7.67 14.97 15.01
CA SER A 98 -7.24 16.36 15.06
C SER A 98 -7.55 17.08 13.74
N LEU A 99 -7.42 18.40 13.77
CA LEU A 99 -7.33 19.17 12.53
C LEU A 99 -5.98 18.90 11.85
N PRO A 100 -5.93 18.94 10.51
CA PRO A 100 -4.67 18.82 9.80
C PRO A 100 -3.76 20.01 10.11
N LEU A 101 -2.48 19.73 10.32
CA LEU A 101 -1.48 20.78 10.38
C LEU A 101 -1.30 21.38 8.98
N PRO A 102 -1.08 22.70 8.85
CA PRO A 102 -0.79 23.30 7.55
C PRO A 102 0.38 22.58 6.85
N GLY A 103 0.18 22.18 5.60
CA GLY A 103 1.18 21.46 4.81
C GLY A 103 1.38 19.98 5.13
N ALA A 104 0.69 19.43 6.13
CA ALA A 104 0.75 18.00 6.42
C ALA A 104 -0.16 17.21 5.46
N PRO A 105 0.30 16.04 4.96
CA PRO A 105 -0.56 15.17 4.15
C PRO A 105 -1.79 14.73 4.96
N ALA A 106 -2.97 14.72 4.34
CA ALA A 106 -4.22 14.34 4.99
C ALA A 106 -4.16 12.96 5.69
N MET A 107 -3.34 12.06 5.18
CA MET A 107 -3.14 10.71 5.73
C MET A 107 -2.30 10.67 7.02
N SER A 108 -1.65 11.75 7.39
CA SER A 108 -0.81 11.85 8.60
C SER A 108 -1.51 12.57 9.75
N ILE A 109 -2.82 12.80 9.65
CA ILE A 109 -3.60 13.43 10.71
C ILE A 109 -3.68 12.47 11.90
N PRO A 110 -3.08 12.82 13.05
CA PRO A 110 -3.17 11.97 14.22
C PRO A 110 -4.60 11.82 14.70
N HIS A 111 -4.97 10.63 15.08
CA HIS A 111 -6.27 10.32 15.65
C HIS A 111 -6.15 9.25 16.72
N LEU A 112 -7.03 9.31 17.71
CA LEU A 112 -7.21 8.29 18.73
C LEU A 112 -8.39 7.41 18.31
N ASP A 113 -8.15 6.11 18.13
CA ASP A 113 -9.09 5.19 17.50
C ASP A 113 -9.21 3.90 18.30
N LEU A 114 -10.44 3.56 18.69
CA LEU A 114 -10.74 2.24 19.20
C LEU A 114 -10.88 1.26 18.04
N ARG A 115 -10.08 0.20 18.04
CA ARG A 115 -10.17 -0.88 17.06
C ARG A 115 -10.46 -2.22 17.68
N ILE A 116 -11.25 -3.01 16.97
CA ILE A 116 -11.53 -4.39 17.30
C ILE A 116 -10.78 -5.26 16.29
N LEU A 117 -9.83 -6.06 16.78
CA LEU A 117 -9.03 -6.99 15.99
C LEU A 117 -9.34 -8.43 16.44
N GLY A 118 -10.25 -9.10 15.73
CA GLY A 118 -10.84 -10.34 16.19
C GLY A 118 -11.68 -10.07 17.46
N GLU A 119 -11.31 -10.70 18.57
CA GLU A 119 -11.98 -10.50 19.88
C GLU A 119 -11.31 -9.42 20.75
N LYS A 120 -10.13 -8.93 20.33
CA LYS A 120 -9.36 -7.97 21.13
C LYS A 120 -9.72 -6.54 20.75
N LYS A 121 -10.00 -5.73 21.76
CA LYS A 121 -10.11 -4.27 21.63
C LYS A 121 -8.77 -3.65 21.96
N ILE A 122 -8.36 -2.67 21.16
CA ILE A 122 -7.13 -1.89 21.36
C ILE A 122 -7.40 -0.43 21.04
N LEU A 123 -6.68 0.47 21.72
CA LEU A 123 -6.61 1.88 21.34
C LEU A 123 -5.35 2.12 20.52
N LEU A 124 -5.50 2.90 19.45
CA LEU A 124 -4.42 3.31 18.56
C LEU A 124 -4.37 4.83 18.51
N PHE A 125 -3.19 5.40 18.68
CA PHE A 125 -2.97 6.81 18.45
C PHE A 125 -1.90 7.04 17.39
N GLY A 126 -2.17 7.88 16.42
CA GLY A 126 -1.33 8.16 15.26
C GLY A 126 -2.18 8.26 13.98
N PRO A 127 -1.66 7.85 12.82
CA PRO A 127 -0.30 7.37 12.57
C PRO A 127 0.75 8.49 12.61
N PHE A 128 1.93 8.16 13.09
CA PHE A 128 3.12 8.99 12.92
C PHE A 128 3.80 8.59 11.62
N ALA A 129 3.72 9.45 10.61
CA ALA A 129 4.29 9.15 9.31
C ALA A 129 5.82 9.11 9.37
N SER A 130 6.45 8.21 8.62
CA SER A 130 7.89 8.07 8.58
C SER A 130 8.36 7.65 7.18
N ILE A 131 9.64 7.91 6.90
CA ILE A 131 10.30 7.45 5.69
C ILE A 131 10.68 5.97 5.85
N THR A 132 10.57 5.22 4.78
CA THR A 132 11.03 3.84 4.68
C THR A 132 11.56 3.57 3.27
N THR A 133 12.38 2.53 3.13
CA THR A 133 12.78 1.99 1.82
C THR A 133 12.03 0.70 1.48
N LYS A 134 11.26 0.17 2.42
CA LYS A 134 10.46 -1.04 2.24
C LYS A 134 9.14 -0.72 1.57
N PHE A 135 8.70 -1.52 0.63
CA PHE A 135 7.42 -1.38 -0.05
C PHE A 135 6.29 -2.15 0.65
N LEU A 136 6.62 -3.13 1.45
CA LEU A 136 5.70 -3.89 2.29
C LEU A 136 6.20 -3.95 3.73
N LYS A 137 5.31 -4.15 4.70
CA LYS A 137 5.65 -4.24 6.12
C LYS A 137 6.74 -5.29 6.41
N PHE A 138 6.66 -6.42 5.72
CA PHE A 138 7.64 -7.51 5.80
C PHE A 138 8.50 -7.60 4.52
N GLY A 139 8.62 -6.50 3.78
CA GLY A 139 9.43 -6.38 2.58
C GLY A 139 10.91 -6.17 2.88
N SER A 140 11.69 -6.02 1.81
CA SER A 140 13.12 -5.77 1.85
C SER A 140 13.43 -4.28 1.94
N ILE A 141 14.50 -3.92 2.64
CA ILE A 141 15.07 -2.55 2.60
C ILE A 141 15.54 -2.16 1.20
N TRP A 142 15.79 -3.14 0.34
CA TRP A 142 16.20 -2.95 -1.05
C TRP A 142 15.04 -2.70 -2.02
N ASP A 143 13.77 -2.75 -1.57
CA ASP A 143 12.62 -2.63 -2.45
C ASP A 143 12.61 -1.30 -3.22
N PHE A 144 12.88 -0.19 -2.53
CA PHE A 144 12.97 1.14 -3.13
C PHE A 144 14.11 1.21 -4.16
N PHE A 145 15.31 0.77 -3.79
CA PHE A 145 16.46 0.83 -4.68
C PHE A 145 16.28 -0.02 -5.94
N LYS A 146 15.63 -1.18 -5.82
CA LYS A 146 15.28 -2.03 -6.97
C LYS A 146 14.27 -1.38 -7.91
N SER A 147 13.45 -0.44 -7.41
CA SER A 147 12.48 0.29 -8.22
C SER A 147 13.09 1.43 -9.03
N ILE A 148 14.32 1.85 -8.70
CA ILE A 148 15.04 2.90 -9.42
C ILE A 148 15.52 2.34 -10.76
N LYS A 149 15.11 2.99 -11.84
CA LYS A 149 15.46 2.64 -13.22
C LYS A 149 15.96 3.91 -13.95
N LEU A 150 16.75 3.76 -15.00
CA LEU A 150 17.23 4.90 -15.81
C LEU A 150 16.08 5.78 -16.30
N ASN A 151 14.92 5.18 -16.61
CA ASN A 151 13.76 5.90 -17.12
C ASN A 151 12.95 6.66 -16.05
N ASN A 152 13.18 6.41 -14.76
CA ASN A 152 12.43 7.06 -13.67
C ASN A 152 13.29 7.87 -12.69
N ILE A 153 14.62 7.82 -12.79
CA ILE A 153 15.51 8.55 -11.88
C ILE A 153 15.26 10.06 -11.93
N TYR A 154 15.02 10.60 -13.12
CA TYR A 154 14.67 12.02 -13.28
C TYR A 154 13.35 12.36 -12.55
N SER A 155 12.34 11.49 -12.67
CA SER A 155 11.06 11.68 -11.97
C SER A 155 11.23 11.69 -10.45
N LEU A 156 12.09 10.82 -9.91
CA LEU A 156 12.43 10.79 -8.48
C LEU A 156 13.09 12.10 -8.03
N LEU A 157 14.10 12.59 -8.78
CA LEU A 157 14.79 13.82 -8.44
C LEU A 157 13.87 15.04 -8.43
N VAL A 158 13.01 15.16 -9.45
CA VAL A 158 12.00 16.23 -9.52
C VAL A 158 11.06 16.21 -8.34
N ILE A 159 10.52 15.03 -8.00
CA ILE A 159 9.58 14.91 -6.86
C ILE A 159 10.25 15.18 -5.53
N PHE A 160 11.48 14.70 -5.31
CA PHE A 160 12.20 15.00 -4.07
C PHE A 160 12.48 16.49 -3.93
N TYR A 161 12.89 17.17 -5.01
CA TYR A 161 13.11 18.59 -4.99
C TYR A 161 11.83 19.40 -4.74
N ASN A 162 10.76 19.09 -5.47
CA ASN A 162 9.48 19.81 -5.35
C ASN A 162 8.75 19.55 -4.01
N ASN A 163 9.10 18.48 -3.30
CA ASN A 163 8.46 18.10 -2.04
C ASN A 163 9.41 18.15 -0.84
N LEU A 164 10.40 19.02 -0.86
CA LEU A 164 11.35 19.21 0.26
C LEU A 164 10.65 19.49 1.61
N PRO A 165 9.58 20.29 1.70
CA PRO A 165 8.84 20.47 2.95
C PRO A 165 8.25 19.16 3.48
N LEU A 166 7.68 18.32 2.59
CA LEU A 166 7.16 17.00 2.94
C LEU A 166 8.28 16.08 3.44
N LEU A 167 9.43 16.06 2.76
CA LEU A 167 10.58 15.26 3.18
C LEU A 167 11.08 15.68 4.57
N LYS A 168 11.24 16.98 4.82
CA LYS A 168 11.62 17.51 6.13
C LYS A 168 10.62 17.08 7.21
N TYR A 169 9.32 17.19 6.94
CA TYR A 169 8.26 16.75 7.84
C TYR A 169 8.38 15.26 8.16
N LEU A 170 8.54 14.40 7.16
CA LEU A 170 8.65 12.95 7.34
C LEU A 170 9.92 12.56 8.12
N ILE A 171 11.05 13.22 7.86
CA ILE A 171 12.29 13.02 8.62
C ILE A 171 12.05 13.41 10.08
N TYR A 172 11.48 14.59 10.33
CA TYR A 172 11.17 15.06 11.68
C TYR A 172 10.26 14.06 12.41
N GLN A 173 9.18 13.60 11.78
CA GLN A 173 8.26 12.62 12.35
C GLN A 173 8.94 11.28 12.66
N SER A 174 9.88 10.84 11.81
CA SER A 174 10.66 9.61 12.02
C SER A 174 11.58 9.69 13.25
N LEU A 175 12.04 10.89 13.59
CA LEU A 175 12.95 11.16 14.71
C LEU A 175 12.22 11.45 16.04
N LEU A 176 10.88 11.52 16.03
CA LEU A 176 10.11 11.76 17.24
C LEU A 176 10.33 10.65 18.28
N THR A 177 10.77 11.06 19.46
CA THR A 177 10.90 10.17 20.61
C THR A 177 9.53 9.69 21.11
N HIS A 178 9.52 8.60 21.89
CA HIS A 178 8.30 8.11 22.54
C HIS A 178 7.61 9.21 23.35
N ASN A 179 8.36 9.95 24.15
CA ASN A 179 7.83 11.02 24.98
C ASN A 179 7.16 12.14 24.17
N LYS A 180 7.76 12.58 23.08
CA LYS A 180 7.17 13.59 22.20
C LYS A 180 5.88 13.10 21.52
N LYS A 181 5.80 11.81 21.17
CA LYS A 181 4.57 11.19 20.68
C LYS A 181 3.49 11.12 21.76
N MET A 182 3.88 10.83 23.01
CA MET A 182 2.99 10.85 24.18
C MET A 182 2.46 12.24 24.50
N GLU A 183 3.25 13.29 24.35
CA GLU A 183 2.78 14.68 24.49
C GLU A 183 1.67 15.01 23.49
N GLN A 184 1.76 14.49 22.26
CA GLN A 184 0.68 14.65 21.28
C GLN A 184 -0.56 13.86 21.68
N LEU A 185 -0.41 12.62 22.16
CA LEU A 185 -1.51 11.81 22.65
C LEU A 185 -2.23 12.47 23.84
N LYS A 186 -1.52 13.09 24.76
CA LYS A 186 -2.10 13.76 25.92
C LYS A 186 -3.06 14.91 25.57
N LYS A 187 -3.00 15.45 24.36
CA LYS A 187 -3.99 16.41 23.85
C LYS A 187 -5.36 15.76 23.59
N PHE A 188 -5.40 14.45 23.37
CA PHE A 188 -6.61 13.65 23.13
C PHE A 188 -7.04 12.87 24.37
N TYR A 189 -6.08 12.45 25.16
CA TYR A 189 -6.26 11.68 26.39
C TYR A 189 -5.29 12.19 27.46
N PRO A 190 -5.68 13.22 28.24
CA PRO A 190 -4.78 13.93 29.18
C PRO A 190 -4.14 13.02 30.24
N SER A 191 -4.87 11.99 30.69
CA SER A 191 -4.39 11.04 31.70
C SER A 191 -3.51 9.92 31.14
N ALA A 192 -3.07 10.00 29.87
CA ALA A 192 -2.22 8.98 29.25
C ALA A 192 -0.88 8.83 29.98
N ASN A 193 -0.60 7.60 30.46
CA ASN A 193 0.68 7.24 31.05
C ASN A 193 1.57 6.59 29.98
N PRO A 194 2.82 7.05 29.80
CA PRO A 194 3.73 6.48 28.79
C PRO A 194 3.96 4.97 28.90
N ASN A 195 3.89 4.40 30.09
CA ASN A 195 4.09 2.98 30.33
C ASN A 195 2.94 2.08 29.82
N ASP A 196 1.81 2.69 29.46
CA ASP A 196 0.62 1.96 28.97
C ASP A 196 0.54 1.92 27.45
N TRP A 197 1.47 2.57 26.76
CA TRP A 197 1.46 2.74 25.31
C TRP A 197 2.75 2.26 24.68
N GLU A 198 2.63 1.31 23.78
CA GLU A 198 3.73 0.74 23.02
C GLU A 198 3.80 1.30 21.60
N LYS A 199 5.01 1.49 21.08
CA LYS A 199 5.19 1.78 19.65
C LYS A 199 5.01 0.51 18.83
N LYS A 200 4.12 0.54 17.86
CA LYS A 200 3.96 -0.54 16.88
C LYS A 200 3.99 0.00 15.46
N GLN A 201 4.74 -0.69 14.61
CA GLN A 201 4.82 -0.33 13.20
C GLN A 201 3.46 -0.53 12.52
N ALA A 202 2.99 0.50 11.84
CA ALA A 202 1.82 0.47 10.96
C ALA A 202 2.12 -0.29 9.65
N GLY A 203 1.22 -0.20 8.69
CA GLY A 203 1.48 -0.68 7.33
C GLY A 203 2.46 0.22 6.57
N GLN A 204 2.95 -0.26 5.44
CA GLN A 204 3.63 0.53 4.44
C GLN A 204 2.64 1.01 3.38
N ARG A 205 2.91 2.19 2.84
CA ARG A 205 2.20 2.74 1.70
C ARG A 205 3.24 3.23 0.68
N VAL A 206 3.09 2.83 -0.55
CA VAL A 206 3.91 3.33 -1.65
C VAL A 206 3.05 4.28 -2.45
N GLN A 207 3.34 5.58 -2.33
CA GLN A 207 2.75 6.59 -3.19
C GLN A 207 3.40 6.52 -4.57
N ILE A 208 2.69 6.92 -5.59
CA ILE A 208 3.16 6.79 -6.95
C ILE A 208 3.67 8.13 -7.47
N ILE A 209 4.90 8.11 -7.94
CA ILE A 209 5.43 9.17 -8.77
C ILE A 209 5.02 8.84 -10.20
N LYS A 210 4.13 9.65 -10.75
CA LYS A 210 3.54 9.48 -12.09
C LYS A 210 4.15 10.50 -13.04
N LYS A 211 4.75 10.01 -14.10
CA LYS A 211 5.23 10.84 -15.21
C LYS A 211 4.18 10.82 -16.32
N THR A 212 3.71 12.00 -16.70
CA THR A 212 2.91 12.24 -17.90
C THR A 212 3.77 12.98 -18.93
N ASN A 213 3.22 13.26 -20.13
CA ASN A 213 3.93 14.03 -21.14
C ASN A 213 4.30 15.43 -20.65
N ASN A 214 3.47 16.05 -19.80
CA ASN A 214 3.59 17.45 -19.41
C ASN A 214 3.96 17.66 -17.94
N SER A 215 3.95 16.62 -17.10
CA SER A 215 4.17 16.79 -15.66
C SER A 215 4.71 15.54 -14.98
N ILE A 216 5.30 15.75 -13.80
CA ILE A 216 5.69 14.71 -12.87
C ILE A 216 5.03 15.03 -11.54
N ASN A 217 4.14 14.15 -11.08
CA ASN A 217 3.32 14.36 -9.90
C ASN A 217 3.48 13.22 -8.89
N LEU A 218 3.30 13.57 -7.62
CA LEU A 218 3.17 12.59 -6.55
C LEU A 218 1.68 12.31 -6.32
N GLU A 219 1.23 11.11 -6.72
CA GLU A 219 -0.14 10.68 -6.60
C GLU A 219 -0.40 10.00 -5.27
N PHE A 220 -1.43 10.44 -4.56
CA PHE A 220 -1.83 9.90 -3.26
C PHE A 220 -2.97 8.88 -3.34
N GLY A 221 -3.56 8.73 -4.51
CA GLY A 221 -4.66 7.82 -4.79
C GLY A 221 -4.23 6.41 -5.20
N THR A 222 -5.21 5.66 -5.68
CA THR A 222 -5.05 4.37 -6.33
C THR A 222 -4.93 4.58 -7.83
N GLU A 223 -3.95 3.96 -8.46
CA GLU A 223 -3.74 3.99 -9.90
C GLU A 223 -3.87 2.59 -10.48
N ILE A 224 -4.53 2.49 -11.63
CA ILE A 224 -4.65 1.24 -12.39
C ILE A 224 -3.83 1.36 -13.66
N ILE A 225 -2.92 0.43 -13.86
CA ILE A 225 -2.12 0.34 -15.07
C ILE A 225 -2.62 -0.84 -15.90
N TYR A 226 -2.98 -0.56 -17.14
CA TYR A 226 -3.32 -1.59 -18.13
C TYR A 226 -2.19 -1.72 -19.14
N SER A 227 -1.79 -2.93 -19.48
CA SER A 227 -0.97 -3.14 -20.68
C SER A 227 -1.77 -2.77 -21.94
N SER A 228 -1.09 -2.42 -23.02
CA SER A 228 -1.72 -2.05 -24.29
C SER A 228 -2.75 -3.09 -24.78
N GLN A 229 -2.50 -4.36 -24.50
CA GLN A 229 -3.39 -5.48 -24.84
C GLN A 229 -4.45 -5.78 -23.78
N LYS A 230 -4.51 -5.00 -22.70
CA LYS A 230 -5.43 -5.18 -21.56
C LYS A 230 -5.42 -6.61 -20.96
N ASN A 231 -4.33 -7.33 -21.11
CA ASN A 231 -4.15 -8.68 -20.57
C ASN A 231 -3.28 -8.72 -19.30
N LEU A 232 -2.63 -7.61 -18.97
CA LEU A 232 -1.93 -7.39 -17.70
C LEU A 232 -2.43 -6.12 -17.05
N ILE A 233 -2.88 -6.25 -15.82
CA ILE A 233 -3.42 -5.15 -15.02
C ILE A 233 -2.64 -5.06 -13.72
N GLY A 234 -2.22 -3.87 -13.35
CA GLY A 234 -1.57 -3.60 -12.07
C GLY A 234 -2.30 -2.56 -11.26
N LEU A 235 -2.58 -2.86 -10.00
CA LEU A 235 -3.07 -1.91 -9.03
C LEU A 235 -1.88 -1.38 -8.22
N ILE A 236 -1.62 -0.08 -8.31
CA ILE A 236 -0.48 0.57 -7.65
C ILE A 236 -0.95 1.75 -6.80
N GLY A 237 -0.08 2.23 -5.91
CA GLY A 237 -0.38 3.35 -5.02
C GLY A 237 -1.15 2.97 -3.77
N ALA A 238 -2.07 3.82 -3.36
CA ALA A 238 -2.87 3.59 -2.17
C ALA A 238 -3.87 2.44 -2.39
N SER A 239 -4.13 1.67 -1.33
CA SER A 239 -5.20 0.67 -1.38
C SER A 239 -6.55 1.37 -1.50
N PRO A 240 -7.46 0.89 -2.38
CA PRO A 240 -8.80 1.45 -2.51
C PRO A 240 -9.66 1.26 -1.24
N GLY A 241 -9.22 0.40 -0.31
CA GLY A 241 -10.00 0.02 0.85
C GLY A 241 -11.21 -0.86 0.50
N ALA A 242 -11.97 -1.24 1.52
CA ALA A 242 -13.11 -2.14 1.33
C ALA A 242 -14.31 -1.46 0.65
N SER A 243 -14.48 -0.15 0.87
CA SER A 243 -15.65 0.61 0.38
C SER A 243 -15.64 0.82 -1.13
N THR A 244 -14.46 1.01 -1.73
CA THR A 244 -14.32 1.32 -3.16
C THR A 244 -13.77 0.15 -3.98
N SER A 245 -13.26 -0.90 -3.32
CA SER A 245 -12.62 -2.02 -4.02
C SER A 245 -13.57 -2.78 -4.95
N SER A 246 -14.84 -2.96 -4.53
CA SER A 246 -15.85 -3.65 -5.35
C SER A 246 -16.13 -2.91 -6.64
N TYR A 247 -16.35 -1.60 -6.55
CA TYR A 247 -16.57 -0.74 -7.70
C TYR A 247 -15.36 -0.77 -8.66
N LEU A 248 -14.15 -0.61 -8.10
CA LEU A 248 -12.93 -0.62 -8.88
C LEU A 248 -12.70 -1.95 -9.61
N MET A 249 -12.94 -3.09 -8.93
CA MET A 249 -12.80 -4.41 -9.55
C MET A 249 -13.83 -4.64 -10.64
N PHE A 250 -15.02 -4.09 -10.46
CA PHE A 250 -16.07 -4.13 -11.49
C PHE A 250 -15.67 -3.30 -12.73
N GLU A 251 -15.19 -2.08 -12.56
CA GLU A 251 -14.67 -1.28 -13.67
C GLU A 251 -13.53 -1.97 -14.41
N ILE A 252 -12.61 -2.60 -13.68
CA ILE A 252 -11.55 -3.41 -14.28
C ILE A 252 -12.15 -4.55 -15.12
N ALA A 253 -13.13 -5.27 -14.59
CA ALA A 253 -13.78 -6.35 -15.31
C ALA A 253 -14.44 -5.89 -16.62
N LEU A 254 -15.17 -4.77 -16.57
CA LEU A 254 -15.77 -4.15 -17.76
C LEU A 254 -14.73 -3.75 -18.83
N ASN A 255 -13.53 -3.36 -18.40
CA ASN A 255 -12.46 -2.95 -19.32
C ASN A 255 -11.72 -4.11 -19.98
N ILE A 256 -11.73 -5.30 -19.37
CA ILE A 256 -10.92 -6.45 -19.82
C ILE A 256 -11.72 -7.63 -20.35
N TYR A 257 -13.03 -7.68 -20.07
CA TYR A 257 -13.93 -8.73 -20.52
C TYR A 257 -15.11 -8.14 -21.29
N ASP A 258 -15.22 -8.52 -22.56
CA ASP A 258 -16.32 -8.03 -23.41
C ASP A 258 -17.68 -8.53 -22.92
N GLU A 259 -17.72 -9.71 -22.31
CA GLU A 259 -18.94 -10.30 -21.76
C GLU A 259 -19.51 -9.47 -20.57
N CYS A 260 -18.69 -8.64 -19.93
CA CYS A 260 -19.14 -7.79 -18.84
C CYS A 260 -19.74 -6.46 -19.30
N LYS A 261 -19.59 -6.07 -20.57
CA LYS A 261 -20.04 -4.76 -21.10
C LYS A 261 -21.55 -4.57 -21.11
N GLY A 262 -22.32 -5.64 -20.99
CA GLY A 262 -23.78 -5.60 -20.90
C GLY A 262 -24.35 -5.31 -19.50
N PHE A 263 -23.53 -5.28 -18.47
CA PHE A 263 -23.97 -4.96 -17.11
C PHE A 263 -23.92 -3.46 -16.90
N VAL A 264 -25.08 -2.83 -16.80
CA VAL A 264 -25.26 -1.44 -16.38
C VAL A 264 -25.79 -1.47 -14.94
N PHE A 265 -25.14 -0.74 -14.01
CA PHE A 265 -25.64 -0.53 -12.65
C PHE A 265 -26.26 0.83 -12.48
#